data_18e52832ca991fa277829a2a70fa313f
#
_entry.id   18e52832ca991fa277829a2a70fa313f
#
_cell.length_a   1.000
_cell.length_b   1.000
_cell.length_c   1.000
_cell.angle_alpha   90.00
_cell.angle_beta   90.00
_cell.angle_gamma   90.00
#
_symmetry.space_group_name_H-M   'P 1'
#
loop_
_entity.id
_entity.type
_entity.pdbx_description
1 polymer ?
#
loop_
_entity_poly.entity_id
_entity_poly.type
_entity_poly.pdbx_seq_one_letter_code
_entity_poly.pdbx_strand_id
1 'polypeptide(L)'
;MLEFVTSLWIFPSLDEWMIFLPAGLILGSLFGWLTGSLKDRFLLKTGYSRKMFHFIIFTLAAIVGLTAGFQAVQVFGVAIGLVVIRAVVQGEKNPLFRAVARPTDAPYEKYYIVIPFLMTAAGGMLSNILFGKLAVIGYVVTGWGDAVGEPAGTRWGKHKYRVPTLTGIQCYRSLEGSLAVLIASLTGSFIVLYFGFHLPVNTTLIAALSIAVIATLVEAITFHSLDNLTLQVAATATAMFILRLL
;
A
#
# COMPACT_ATOMS: atom_id res chain seq x y z
N MET A 1 27.06 14.14 6.65
CA MET A 1 26.09 13.87 5.57
C MET A 1 26.36 12.52 4.88
N LEU A 2 27.59 12.21 4.47
CA LEU A 2 27.93 10.87 3.91
C LEU A 2 27.77 9.75 4.94
N GLU A 3 28.18 9.92 6.20
CA GLU A 3 27.99 8.93 7.28
C GLU A 3 26.51 8.68 7.58
N PHE A 4 25.67 9.70 7.48
CA PHE A 4 24.21 9.55 7.59
C PHE A 4 23.63 8.74 6.44
N VAL A 5 24.09 8.93 5.21
CA VAL A 5 23.67 8.17 4.03
C VAL A 5 24.17 6.73 4.08
N THR A 6 25.40 6.49 4.53
CA THR A 6 25.96 5.13 4.68
C THR A 6 25.34 4.34 5.83
N SER A 7 24.88 5.01 6.89
CA SER A 7 24.13 4.34 7.98
C SER A 7 22.70 3.98 7.58
N LEU A 8 22.15 4.60 6.54
CA LEU A 8 20.81 4.32 6.00
C LEU A 8 20.78 3.16 4.99
N TRP A 9 21.93 2.81 4.41
CA TRP A 9 22.07 1.73 3.40
C TRP A 9 22.69 0.50 4.03
N ILE A 10 22.00 -0.08 4.99
CA ILE A 10 22.32 -1.42 5.45
C ILE A 10 21.66 -2.38 4.46
N PHE A 11 22.47 -3.02 3.63
CA PHE A 11 22.00 -4.12 2.80
C PHE A 11 21.43 -5.23 3.69
N PRO A 12 20.35 -5.90 3.26
CA PRO A 12 19.81 -7.03 3.98
C PRO A 12 20.91 -8.09 4.20
N SER A 13 20.96 -8.62 5.41
CA SER A 13 21.85 -9.72 5.78
C SER A 13 21.45 -11.02 5.09
N LEU A 14 22.36 -12.00 5.07
CA LEU A 14 22.05 -13.33 4.53
C LEU A 14 20.85 -13.97 5.25
N ASP A 15 20.74 -13.80 6.56
CA ASP A 15 19.63 -14.33 7.36
C ASP A 15 18.29 -13.70 6.94
N GLU A 16 18.26 -12.39 6.69
CA GLU A 16 17.05 -11.72 6.19
C GLU A 16 16.64 -12.24 4.80
N TRP A 17 17.60 -12.48 3.91
CA TRP A 17 17.35 -13.13 2.62
C TRP A 17 16.82 -14.55 2.79
N MET A 18 17.42 -15.35 3.67
CA MET A 18 17.03 -16.74 3.89
C MET A 18 15.64 -16.88 4.51
N ILE A 19 15.20 -15.92 5.31
CA ILE A 19 13.89 -15.93 5.98
C ILE A 19 12.82 -15.25 5.14
N PHE A 20 13.03 -14.00 4.76
CA PHE A 20 11.96 -13.16 4.19
C PHE A 20 11.74 -13.34 2.68
N LEU A 21 12.74 -13.83 1.94
CA LEU A 21 12.53 -14.17 0.53
C LEU A 21 11.57 -15.36 0.37
N PRO A 22 11.83 -16.55 0.94
CA PRO A 22 10.91 -17.68 0.82
C PRO A 22 9.57 -17.40 1.49
N ALA A 23 9.53 -16.73 2.64
CA ALA A 23 8.29 -16.34 3.30
C ALA A 23 7.43 -15.43 2.39
N GLY A 24 8.03 -14.41 1.79
CA GLY A 24 7.35 -13.50 0.87
C GLY A 24 6.87 -14.20 -0.41
N LEU A 25 7.69 -15.11 -0.98
CA LEU A 25 7.28 -15.91 -2.15
C LEU A 25 6.10 -16.82 -1.83
N ILE A 26 6.12 -17.50 -0.68
CA ILE A 26 5.04 -18.39 -0.24
C ILE A 26 3.77 -17.57 0.04
N LEU A 27 3.85 -16.55 0.88
CA LEU A 27 2.69 -15.73 1.26
C LEU A 27 2.12 -14.97 0.06
N GLY A 28 2.97 -14.36 -0.76
CA GLY A 28 2.54 -13.67 -1.96
C GLY A 28 1.84 -14.58 -2.97
N SER A 29 2.39 -15.80 -3.18
CA SER A 29 1.77 -16.79 -4.06
C SER A 29 0.47 -17.34 -3.49
N LEU A 30 0.42 -17.64 -2.18
CA LEU A 30 -0.76 -18.12 -1.47
C LEU A 30 -1.90 -17.10 -1.54
N PHE A 31 -1.64 -15.85 -1.16
CA PHE A 31 -2.67 -14.81 -1.18
C PHE A 31 -3.04 -14.36 -2.59
N GLY A 32 -2.11 -14.42 -3.54
CA GLY A 32 -2.39 -14.23 -4.96
C GLY A 32 -3.31 -15.31 -5.52
N TRP A 33 -3.05 -16.58 -5.17
CA TRP A 33 -3.94 -17.70 -5.53
C TRP A 33 -5.30 -17.58 -4.85
N LEU A 34 -5.33 -17.27 -3.55
CA LEU A 34 -6.55 -17.11 -2.77
C LEU A 34 -7.47 -16.02 -3.35
N THR A 35 -6.92 -14.83 -3.60
CA THR A 35 -7.70 -13.70 -4.13
C THR A 35 -8.19 -13.96 -5.55
N GLY A 36 -7.39 -14.63 -6.40
CA GLY A 36 -7.80 -15.08 -7.73
C GLY A 36 -8.91 -16.12 -7.66
N SER A 37 -8.76 -17.13 -6.82
CA SER A 37 -9.76 -18.19 -6.64
C SER A 37 -11.09 -17.65 -6.08
N LEU A 38 -11.03 -16.71 -5.13
CA LEU A 38 -12.23 -16.04 -4.59
C LEU A 38 -12.93 -15.21 -5.66
N LYS A 39 -12.15 -14.50 -6.50
CA LYS A 39 -12.72 -13.77 -7.63
C LYS A 39 -13.48 -14.69 -8.59
N ASP A 40 -12.82 -15.77 -8.98
CA ASP A 40 -13.41 -16.71 -9.95
C ASP A 40 -14.64 -17.42 -9.36
N ARG A 41 -14.57 -17.87 -8.09
CA ARG A 41 -15.66 -18.59 -7.41
C ARG A 41 -16.88 -17.72 -7.14
N PHE A 42 -16.67 -16.47 -6.72
CA PHE A 42 -17.75 -15.56 -6.32
C PHE A 42 -18.04 -14.46 -7.36
N LEU A 43 -17.43 -14.55 -8.55
CA LEU A 43 -17.57 -13.59 -9.65
C LEU A 43 -17.36 -12.13 -9.18
N LEU A 44 -16.36 -11.93 -8.31
CA LEU A 44 -16.08 -10.63 -7.74
C LEU A 44 -15.59 -9.65 -8.82
N LYS A 45 -16.01 -8.40 -8.73
CA LYS A 45 -15.42 -7.34 -9.56
C LYS A 45 -13.93 -7.22 -9.23
N THR A 46 -13.09 -6.98 -10.25
CA THR A 46 -11.62 -6.89 -10.10
C THR A 46 -11.20 -5.82 -9.09
N GLY A 47 -11.96 -4.72 -8.94
CA GLY A 47 -11.70 -3.73 -7.92
C GLY A 47 -11.67 -4.31 -6.49
N TYR A 48 -12.51 -5.30 -6.18
CA TYR A 48 -12.50 -5.95 -4.87
C TYR A 48 -11.32 -6.91 -4.71
N SER A 49 -11.10 -7.82 -5.66
CA SER A 49 -10.02 -8.82 -5.56
C SER A 49 -8.63 -8.18 -5.54
N ARG A 50 -8.40 -7.16 -6.37
CA ARG A 50 -7.16 -6.36 -6.38
C ARG A 50 -6.92 -5.71 -5.03
N LYS A 51 -7.94 -5.09 -4.44
CA LYS A 51 -7.84 -4.40 -3.15
C LYS A 51 -7.69 -5.36 -1.97
N MET A 52 -8.26 -6.58 -2.06
CA MET A 52 -7.99 -7.63 -1.05
C MET A 52 -6.51 -8.02 -1.05
N PHE A 53 -5.92 -8.29 -2.22
CA PHE A 53 -4.49 -8.61 -2.31
C PHE A 53 -3.63 -7.46 -1.79
N HIS A 54 -3.93 -6.23 -2.20
CA HIS A 54 -3.25 -5.02 -1.77
C HIS A 54 -3.29 -4.86 -0.23
N PHE A 55 -4.47 -4.94 0.37
CA PHE A 55 -4.64 -4.87 1.82
C PHE A 55 -3.79 -5.89 2.57
N ILE A 56 -3.82 -7.15 2.13
CA ILE A 56 -3.08 -8.24 2.77
C ILE A 56 -1.57 -8.01 2.69
N ILE A 57 -1.05 -7.68 1.49
CA ILE A 57 0.39 -7.52 1.29
C ILE A 57 0.94 -6.33 2.07
N PHE A 58 0.24 -5.20 2.10
CA PHE A 58 0.67 -4.04 2.88
C PHE A 58 0.58 -4.29 4.40
N THR A 59 -0.43 -5.03 4.86
CA THR A 59 -0.52 -5.43 6.27
C THR A 59 0.65 -6.33 6.65
N LEU A 60 1.00 -7.30 5.81
CA LEU A 60 2.18 -8.15 6.03
C LEU A 60 3.48 -7.32 6.01
N ALA A 61 3.64 -6.39 5.07
CA ALA A 61 4.80 -5.49 5.02
C ALA A 61 4.90 -4.63 6.30
N ALA A 62 3.77 -4.16 6.82
CA ALA A 62 3.73 -3.40 8.07
C ALA A 62 4.14 -4.28 9.27
N ILE A 63 3.65 -5.51 9.36
CA ILE A 63 4.03 -6.46 10.39
C ILE A 63 5.55 -6.75 10.33
N VAL A 64 6.07 -7.06 9.14
CA VAL A 64 7.51 -7.27 8.93
C VAL A 64 8.31 -6.02 9.33
N GLY A 65 7.85 -4.83 8.95
CA GLY A 65 8.51 -3.57 9.30
C GLY A 65 8.54 -3.29 10.80
N LEU A 66 7.46 -3.61 11.53
CA LEU A 66 7.40 -3.45 12.99
C LEU A 66 8.28 -4.46 13.72
N THR A 67 8.34 -5.71 13.24
CA THR A 67 8.98 -6.82 13.95
C THR A 67 10.43 -7.05 13.56
N ALA A 68 10.76 -6.89 12.27
CA ALA A 68 12.08 -7.22 11.73
C ALA A 68 12.80 -6.03 11.05
N GLY A 69 12.11 -4.89 10.88
CA GLY A 69 12.73 -3.67 10.38
C GLY A 69 12.76 -3.52 8.86
N PHE A 70 13.46 -2.47 8.41
CA PHE A 70 13.45 -2.05 7.01
C PHE A 70 14.09 -3.05 6.06
N GLN A 71 15.20 -3.66 6.44
CA GLN A 71 15.92 -4.62 5.60
C GLN A 71 15.06 -5.84 5.28
N ALA A 72 14.35 -6.36 6.28
CA ALA A 72 13.39 -7.44 6.10
C ALA A 72 12.24 -7.07 5.16
N VAL A 73 11.72 -5.83 5.27
CA VAL A 73 10.68 -5.31 4.33
C VAL A 73 11.21 -5.22 2.91
N GLN A 74 12.47 -4.82 2.71
CA GLN A 74 13.07 -4.79 1.37
C GLN A 74 13.07 -6.18 0.73
N VAL A 75 13.53 -7.20 1.45
CA VAL A 75 13.58 -8.58 0.95
C VAL A 75 12.16 -9.10 0.69
N PHE A 76 11.24 -8.86 1.61
CA PHE A 76 9.83 -9.19 1.44
C PHE A 76 9.24 -8.50 0.19
N GLY A 77 9.53 -7.22 -0.02
CA GLY A 77 9.12 -6.45 -1.20
C GLY A 77 9.66 -7.02 -2.51
N VAL A 78 10.94 -7.45 -2.52
CA VAL A 78 11.54 -8.16 -3.66
C VAL A 78 10.80 -9.46 -3.95
N ALA A 79 10.48 -10.25 -2.92
CA ALA A 79 9.73 -11.50 -3.06
C ALA A 79 8.34 -11.26 -3.68
N ILE A 80 7.61 -10.27 -3.18
CA ILE A 80 6.31 -9.87 -3.74
C ILE A 80 6.46 -9.40 -5.19
N GLY A 81 7.53 -8.64 -5.49
CA GLY A 81 7.85 -8.23 -6.86
C GLY A 81 8.02 -9.41 -7.83
N LEU A 82 8.73 -10.44 -7.40
CA LEU A 82 8.91 -11.67 -8.20
C LEU A 82 7.57 -12.38 -8.44
N VAL A 83 6.69 -12.43 -7.43
CA VAL A 83 5.34 -13.00 -7.55
C VAL A 83 4.49 -12.20 -8.56
N VAL A 84 4.53 -10.86 -8.47
CA VAL A 84 3.82 -9.96 -9.40
C VAL A 84 4.36 -10.09 -10.83
N ILE A 85 5.68 -10.10 -11.00
CA ILE A 85 6.32 -10.28 -12.31
C ILE A 85 5.91 -11.62 -12.93
N ARG A 86 5.97 -12.71 -12.14
CA ARG A 86 5.49 -14.03 -12.59
C ARG A 86 4.03 -13.97 -13.03
N ALA A 87 3.16 -13.31 -12.29
CA ALA A 87 1.75 -13.15 -12.64
C ALA A 87 1.58 -12.41 -13.97
N VAL A 88 2.31 -11.30 -14.18
CA VAL A 88 2.28 -10.52 -15.43
C VAL A 88 2.79 -11.31 -16.63
N VAL A 89 3.84 -12.13 -16.45
CA VAL A 89 4.40 -12.98 -17.51
C VAL A 89 3.42 -14.09 -17.90
N GLN A 90 2.79 -14.75 -16.92
CA GLN A 90 1.84 -15.84 -17.15
C GLN A 90 0.46 -15.35 -17.63
N GLY A 91 0.12 -14.08 -17.42
CA GLY A 91 -1.15 -13.49 -17.83
C GLY A 91 -2.36 -14.23 -17.24
N GLU A 92 -3.41 -14.42 -18.03
CA GLU A 92 -4.68 -15.04 -17.62
C GLU A 92 -4.54 -16.45 -17.01
N LYS A 93 -3.43 -17.16 -17.26
CA LYS A 93 -3.16 -18.45 -16.63
C LYS A 93 -2.85 -18.33 -15.14
N ASN A 94 -2.45 -17.15 -14.67
CA ASN A 94 -2.11 -16.91 -13.28
C ASN A 94 -3.30 -16.37 -12.48
N PRO A 95 -3.67 -16.98 -11.34
CA PRO A 95 -4.78 -16.50 -10.52
C PRO A 95 -4.59 -15.06 -10.02
N LEU A 96 -3.37 -14.67 -9.64
CA LEU A 96 -3.09 -13.30 -9.22
C LEU A 96 -3.31 -12.30 -10.37
N PHE A 97 -2.86 -12.62 -11.58
CA PHE A 97 -3.11 -11.75 -12.72
C PHE A 97 -4.61 -11.51 -12.90
N ARG A 98 -5.43 -12.58 -12.91
CA ARG A 98 -6.89 -12.45 -13.00
C ARG A 98 -7.47 -11.64 -11.84
N ALA A 99 -6.89 -11.76 -10.62
CA ALA A 99 -7.34 -10.98 -9.47
C ALA A 99 -7.10 -9.47 -9.63
N VAL A 100 -6.03 -9.06 -10.31
CA VAL A 100 -5.57 -7.66 -10.30
C VAL A 100 -5.72 -6.93 -11.64
N ALA A 101 -5.76 -7.66 -12.77
CA ALA A 101 -5.95 -7.07 -14.09
C ALA A 101 -7.40 -6.62 -14.30
N ARG A 102 -7.60 -5.32 -14.54
CA ARG A 102 -8.93 -4.76 -14.82
C ARG A 102 -9.22 -4.82 -16.32
N PRO A 103 -10.38 -5.34 -16.73
CA PRO A 103 -10.80 -5.28 -18.13
C PRO A 103 -10.90 -3.85 -18.69
N THR A 104 -11.18 -2.88 -17.81
CA THR A 104 -11.25 -1.44 -18.17
C THR A 104 -9.90 -0.83 -18.49
N ASP A 105 -8.81 -1.49 -18.11
CA ASP A 105 -7.44 -1.00 -18.34
C ASP A 105 -6.88 -1.48 -19.70
N ALA A 106 -7.66 -2.28 -20.45
CA ALA A 106 -7.25 -2.78 -21.78
C ALA A 106 -6.96 -1.62 -22.76
N PRO A 107 -5.89 -1.71 -23.57
CA PRO A 107 -4.94 -2.83 -23.70
C PRO A 107 -3.71 -2.71 -22.75
N TYR A 108 -3.77 -1.90 -21.70
CA TYR A 108 -2.65 -1.53 -20.83
C TYR A 108 -2.70 -2.21 -19.45
N GLU A 109 -3.36 -3.38 -19.33
CA GLU A 109 -3.57 -4.07 -18.04
C GLU A 109 -2.24 -4.35 -17.32
N LYS A 110 -1.23 -4.83 -18.06
CA LYS A 110 0.11 -5.10 -17.50
C LYS A 110 0.77 -3.84 -16.96
N TYR A 111 0.63 -2.73 -17.66
CA TYR A 111 1.13 -1.43 -17.21
C TYR A 111 0.49 -1.02 -15.88
N TYR A 112 -0.85 -1.15 -15.77
CA TYR A 112 -1.61 -0.81 -14.56
C TYR A 112 -1.46 -1.81 -13.41
N ILE A 113 -0.71 -2.89 -13.61
CA ILE A 113 -0.21 -3.77 -12.54
C ILE A 113 1.20 -3.34 -12.12
N VAL A 114 2.11 -3.17 -13.09
CA VAL A 114 3.53 -2.94 -12.84
C VAL A 114 3.79 -1.55 -12.27
N ILE A 115 3.17 -0.49 -12.83
CA ILE A 115 3.45 0.88 -12.37
C ILE A 115 3.01 1.12 -10.92
N PRO A 116 1.79 0.75 -10.48
CA PRO A 116 1.44 0.86 -9.06
C PRO A 116 2.35 0.07 -8.14
N PHE A 117 2.83 -1.11 -8.60
CA PHE A 117 3.80 -1.89 -7.83
C PHE A 117 5.15 -1.15 -7.69
N LEU A 118 5.68 -0.59 -8.78
CA LEU A 118 6.91 0.21 -8.73
C LEU A 118 6.74 1.46 -7.86
N MET A 119 5.60 2.12 -7.92
CA MET A 119 5.28 3.26 -7.05
C MET A 119 5.18 2.85 -5.58
N THR A 120 4.66 1.66 -5.30
CA THR A 120 4.66 1.07 -3.95
C THR A 120 6.08 0.87 -3.43
N ALA A 121 6.95 0.26 -4.24
CA ALA A 121 8.35 0.02 -3.86
C ALA A 121 9.12 1.33 -3.66
N ALA A 122 8.96 2.29 -4.58
CA ALA A 122 9.59 3.60 -4.49
C ALA A 122 9.10 4.40 -3.28
N GLY A 123 7.78 4.41 -3.03
CA GLY A 123 7.19 5.08 -1.88
C GLY A 123 7.65 4.49 -0.54
N GLY A 124 7.69 3.16 -0.46
CA GLY A 124 8.18 2.44 0.72
C GLY A 124 9.67 2.71 0.98
N MET A 125 10.50 2.61 -0.06
CA MET A 125 11.93 2.90 0.05
C MET A 125 12.17 4.36 0.47
N LEU A 126 11.55 5.32 -0.19
CA LEU A 126 11.68 6.74 0.12
C LEU A 126 11.20 7.05 1.55
N SER A 127 10.07 6.48 1.97
CA SER A 127 9.56 6.65 3.34
C SER A 127 10.52 6.11 4.38
N ASN A 128 11.13 4.93 4.16
CA ASN A 128 12.12 4.38 5.09
C ASN A 128 13.41 5.21 5.15
N ILE A 129 13.91 5.66 3.99
CA ILE A 129 15.12 6.50 3.93
C ILE A 129 14.90 7.84 4.66
N LEU A 130 13.78 8.49 4.44
CA LEU A 130 13.51 9.82 4.99
C LEU A 130 13.03 9.80 6.45
N PHE A 131 12.27 8.77 6.84
CA PHE A 131 11.51 8.77 8.09
C PHE A 131 11.75 7.54 8.97
N GLY A 132 12.60 6.61 8.54
CA GLY A 132 12.96 5.42 9.30
C GLY A 132 11.76 4.53 9.64
N LYS A 133 11.68 4.09 10.89
CA LYS A 133 10.63 3.17 11.36
C LYS A 133 9.20 3.70 11.18
N LEU A 134 9.01 5.02 11.08
CA LEU A 134 7.69 5.60 10.84
C LEU A 134 7.11 5.24 9.47
N ALA A 135 7.92 4.74 8.52
CA ALA A 135 7.47 4.26 7.21
C ALA A 135 6.35 3.21 7.29
N VAL A 136 6.29 2.46 8.38
CA VAL A 136 5.21 1.48 8.64
C VAL A 136 3.84 2.14 8.63
N ILE A 137 3.73 3.39 9.08
CA ILE A 137 2.48 4.17 9.03
C ILE A 137 2.06 4.37 7.56
N GLY A 138 3.02 4.72 6.69
CA GLY A 138 2.79 4.83 5.26
C GLY A 138 2.29 3.52 4.64
N TYR A 139 2.84 2.38 5.05
CA TYR A 139 2.36 1.07 4.59
C TYR A 139 0.91 0.83 4.97
N VAL A 140 0.56 1.01 6.24
CA VAL A 140 -0.81 0.75 6.71
C VAL A 140 -1.80 1.75 6.11
N VAL A 141 -1.47 3.03 6.05
CA VAL A 141 -2.35 4.05 5.47
C VAL A 141 -2.62 3.78 3.99
N THR A 142 -1.58 3.49 3.21
CA THR A 142 -1.75 3.15 1.80
C THR A 142 -2.48 1.81 1.65
N GLY A 143 -2.06 0.79 2.39
CA GLY A 143 -2.64 -0.55 2.30
C GLY A 143 -4.10 -0.61 2.71
N TRP A 144 -4.51 0.13 3.74
CA TRP A 144 -5.88 0.09 4.27
C TRP A 144 -6.75 1.19 3.65
N GLY A 145 -6.24 2.43 3.58
CA GLY A 145 -6.99 3.55 3.02
C GLY A 145 -7.35 3.33 1.55
N ASP A 146 -6.34 3.10 0.72
CA ASP A 146 -6.57 2.86 -0.71
C ASP A 146 -7.32 1.54 -0.97
N ALA A 147 -7.17 0.52 -0.10
CA ALA A 147 -7.89 -0.75 -0.26
C ALA A 147 -9.40 -0.62 -0.08
N VAL A 148 -9.88 0.29 0.75
CA VAL A 148 -11.32 0.44 1.01
C VAL A 148 -11.97 1.54 0.17
N GLY A 149 -11.20 2.53 -0.28
CA GLY A 149 -11.72 3.68 -1.03
C GLY A 149 -12.41 3.28 -2.35
N GLU A 150 -11.77 2.45 -3.17
CA GLU A 150 -12.33 1.97 -4.43
C GLU A 150 -13.57 1.07 -4.23
N PRO A 151 -13.57 0.05 -3.34
CA PRO A 151 -14.77 -0.72 -3.03
C PRO A 151 -15.93 0.11 -2.50
N ALA A 152 -15.68 1.01 -1.56
CA ALA A 152 -16.71 1.89 -1.00
C ALA A 152 -17.29 2.83 -2.05
N GLY A 153 -16.42 3.46 -2.84
CA GLY A 153 -16.84 4.34 -3.94
C GLY A 153 -17.60 3.60 -5.04
N THR A 154 -17.25 2.33 -5.31
CA THR A 154 -17.97 1.49 -6.28
C THR A 154 -19.37 1.11 -5.78
N ARG A 155 -19.52 0.84 -4.49
CA ARG A 155 -20.78 0.38 -3.89
C ARG A 155 -21.73 1.52 -3.50
N TRP A 156 -21.19 2.57 -2.91
CA TRP A 156 -21.98 3.66 -2.30
C TRP A 156 -21.75 5.04 -2.91
N GLY A 157 -20.76 5.17 -3.84
CA GLY A 157 -20.36 6.46 -4.41
C GLY A 157 -21.43 7.15 -5.24
N LYS A 158 -22.09 8.14 -4.66
CA LYS A 158 -23.09 9.02 -5.31
C LYS A 158 -22.45 10.32 -5.79
N HIS A 159 -21.56 10.90 -4.98
CA HIS A 159 -20.93 12.21 -5.26
C HIS A 159 -19.54 11.99 -5.87
N LYS A 160 -19.52 11.84 -7.20
CA LYS A 160 -18.29 11.57 -7.95
C LYS A 160 -17.54 12.84 -8.29
N TYR A 161 -16.21 12.80 -8.25
CA TYR A 161 -15.32 13.83 -8.75
C TYR A 161 -14.22 13.23 -9.62
N ARG A 162 -13.71 14.04 -10.55
CA ARG A 162 -12.67 13.61 -11.50
C ARG A 162 -11.29 13.76 -10.86
N VAL A 163 -10.43 12.78 -11.09
CA VAL A 163 -9.02 12.82 -10.70
C VAL A 163 -8.11 12.82 -11.93
N PRO A 164 -6.92 13.45 -11.84
CA PRO A 164 -5.97 13.46 -12.94
C PRO A 164 -5.44 12.06 -13.23
N THR A 165 -5.10 11.81 -14.51
CA THR A 165 -4.52 10.55 -14.99
C THR A 165 -3.36 10.82 -15.93
N LEU A 166 -2.39 9.90 -15.98
CA LEU A 166 -1.23 10.02 -16.88
C LEU A 166 -1.53 9.55 -18.31
N THR A 167 -2.59 8.76 -18.49
CA THR A 167 -2.90 8.09 -19.78
C THR A 167 -4.09 8.69 -20.52
N GLY A 168 -4.69 9.76 -20.03
CA GLY A 168 -5.89 10.35 -20.60
C GLY A 168 -7.19 9.56 -20.33
N ILE A 169 -7.11 8.38 -19.73
CA ILE A 169 -8.29 7.62 -19.29
C ILE A 169 -8.98 8.41 -18.18
N GLN A 170 -10.30 8.60 -18.31
CA GLN A 170 -11.05 9.32 -17.28
C GLN A 170 -11.22 8.46 -16.03
N CYS A 171 -10.69 8.94 -14.91
CA CYS A 171 -10.85 8.31 -13.61
C CYS A 171 -11.68 9.17 -12.67
N TYR A 172 -12.55 8.51 -11.92
CA TYR A 172 -13.42 9.14 -10.95
C TYR A 172 -13.25 8.50 -9.57
N ARG A 173 -13.28 9.34 -8.56
CA ARG A 173 -13.42 8.96 -7.15
C ARG A 173 -14.76 9.47 -6.62
N SER A 174 -15.09 9.18 -5.37
CA SER A 174 -16.30 9.67 -4.73
C SER A 174 -16.05 10.13 -3.31
N LEU A 175 -16.88 11.07 -2.82
CA LEU A 175 -16.79 11.54 -1.44
C LEU A 175 -16.98 10.39 -0.43
N GLU A 176 -17.85 9.43 -0.74
CA GLU A 176 -18.09 8.24 0.09
C GLU A 176 -16.86 7.33 0.11
N GLY A 177 -16.16 7.20 -1.03
CA GLY A 177 -14.88 6.49 -1.09
C GLY A 177 -13.81 7.20 -0.26
N SER A 178 -13.69 8.52 -0.37
CA SER A 178 -12.75 9.31 0.42
C SER A 178 -13.05 9.28 1.92
N LEU A 179 -14.32 9.23 2.32
CA LEU A 179 -14.70 9.02 3.72
C LEU A 179 -14.24 7.64 4.22
N ALA A 180 -14.36 6.60 3.40
CA ALA A 180 -13.85 5.28 3.74
C ALA A 180 -12.31 5.27 3.88
N VAL A 181 -11.59 6.00 3.00
CA VAL A 181 -10.14 6.22 3.13
C VAL A 181 -9.80 6.90 4.46
N LEU A 182 -10.54 7.95 4.84
CA LEU A 182 -10.35 8.66 6.11
C LEU A 182 -10.47 7.71 7.31
N ILE A 183 -11.56 6.94 7.37
CA ILE A 183 -11.83 6.02 8.48
C ILE A 183 -10.76 4.92 8.55
N ALA A 184 -10.41 4.31 7.43
CA ALA A 184 -9.43 3.24 7.40
C ALA A 184 -8.01 3.74 7.73
N SER A 185 -7.63 4.91 7.22
CA SER A 185 -6.35 5.54 7.53
C SER A 185 -6.26 5.94 9.00
N LEU A 186 -7.35 6.48 9.59
CA LEU A 186 -7.44 6.78 11.01
C LEU A 186 -7.27 5.51 11.86
N THR A 187 -8.02 4.47 11.54
CA THR A 187 -7.97 3.20 12.27
C THR A 187 -6.60 2.55 12.16
N GLY A 188 -6.04 2.46 10.95
CA GLY A 188 -4.74 1.84 10.70
C GLY A 188 -3.60 2.59 11.37
N SER A 189 -3.54 3.92 11.24
CA SER A 189 -2.51 4.74 11.90
C SER A 189 -2.66 4.71 13.43
N PHE A 190 -3.89 4.72 13.96
CA PHE A 190 -4.12 4.56 15.40
C PHE A 190 -3.56 3.23 15.90
N ILE A 191 -3.87 2.11 15.23
CA ILE A 191 -3.38 0.77 15.61
C ILE A 191 -1.85 0.74 15.63
N VAL A 192 -1.20 1.24 14.60
CA VAL A 192 0.28 1.25 14.52
C VAL A 192 0.88 2.13 15.59
N LEU A 193 0.37 3.35 15.79
CA LEU A 193 0.90 4.29 16.78
C LEU A 193 0.69 3.80 18.21
N TYR A 194 -0.49 3.28 18.53
CA TYR A 194 -0.82 2.84 19.87
C TYR A 194 -0.20 1.49 20.23
N PHE A 195 -0.39 0.47 19.38
CA PHE A 195 0.09 -0.88 19.67
C PHE A 195 1.50 -1.15 19.15
N GLY A 196 1.91 -0.55 18.03
CA GLY A 196 3.23 -0.75 17.44
C GLY A 196 4.31 0.16 18.04
N PHE A 197 3.98 1.43 18.28
CA PHE A 197 4.92 2.40 18.86
C PHE A 197 4.67 2.71 20.34
N HIS A 198 3.61 2.14 20.94
CA HIS A 198 3.25 2.31 22.36
C HIS A 198 3.11 3.77 22.82
N LEU A 199 2.54 4.62 21.96
CA LEU A 199 2.35 6.03 22.26
C LEU A 199 1.13 6.25 23.18
N PRO A 200 1.12 7.32 23.99
CA PRO A 200 -0.06 7.71 24.77
C PRO A 200 -1.29 7.93 23.88
N VAL A 201 -2.48 7.60 24.39
CA VAL A 201 -3.74 7.66 23.64
C VAL A 201 -3.98 9.04 23.03
N ASN A 202 -3.77 10.13 23.80
CA ASN A 202 -3.99 11.49 23.30
C ASN A 202 -3.07 11.84 22.14
N THR A 203 -1.77 11.55 22.25
CA THR A 203 -0.79 11.72 21.17
C THR A 203 -1.17 10.89 19.95
N THR A 204 -1.57 9.62 20.18
CA THR A 204 -2.01 8.70 19.12
C THR A 204 -3.22 9.25 18.38
N LEU A 205 -4.24 9.73 19.07
CA LEU A 205 -5.46 10.27 18.45
C LEU A 205 -5.18 11.50 17.59
N ILE A 206 -4.41 12.46 18.12
CA ILE A 206 -4.06 13.69 17.38
C ILE A 206 -3.24 13.32 16.12
N ALA A 207 -2.23 12.48 16.27
CA ALA A 207 -1.39 12.07 15.14
C ALA A 207 -2.18 11.27 14.11
N ALA A 208 -2.96 10.27 14.54
CA ALA A 208 -3.75 9.44 13.64
C ALA A 208 -4.81 10.24 12.86
N LEU A 209 -5.48 11.20 13.52
CA LEU A 209 -6.43 12.07 12.86
C LEU A 209 -5.76 12.98 11.81
N SER A 210 -4.63 13.59 12.17
CA SER A 210 -3.84 14.41 11.24
C SER A 210 -3.38 13.61 10.02
N ILE A 211 -2.85 12.41 10.24
CA ILE A 211 -2.42 11.49 9.18
C ILE A 211 -3.60 11.13 8.28
N ALA A 212 -4.74 10.77 8.85
CA ALA A 212 -5.92 10.36 8.09
C ALA A 212 -6.46 11.50 7.22
N VAL A 213 -6.52 12.72 7.74
CA VAL A 213 -6.97 13.90 6.99
C VAL A 213 -6.02 14.18 5.81
N ILE A 214 -4.71 14.25 6.06
CA ILE A 214 -3.73 14.52 5.00
C ILE A 214 -3.72 13.38 3.96
N ALA A 215 -3.76 12.12 4.39
CA ALA A 215 -3.81 10.98 3.48
C ALA A 215 -5.04 11.03 2.57
N THR A 216 -6.21 11.37 3.13
CA THR A 216 -7.45 11.50 2.35
C THR A 216 -7.38 12.64 1.34
N LEU A 217 -6.83 13.79 1.71
CA LEU A 217 -6.64 14.92 0.81
C LEU A 217 -5.65 14.57 -0.32
N VAL A 218 -4.52 13.95 0.04
CA VAL A 218 -3.52 13.50 -0.95
C VAL A 218 -4.11 12.46 -1.89
N GLU A 219 -4.85 11.48 -1.37
CA GLU A 219 -5.55 10.49 -2.19
C GLU A 219 -6.50 11.18 -3.17
N ALA A 220 -7.30 12.14 -2.71
CA ALA A 220 -8.30 12.84 -3.53
C ALA A 220 -7.70 13.60 -4.72
N ILE A 221 -6.48 14.12 -4.63
CA ILE A 221 -5.84 14.96 -5.67
C ILE A 221 -4.74 14.26 -6.46
N THR A 222 -4.25 13.11 -5.99
CA THR A 222 -3.12 12.41 -6.63
C THR A 222 -3.54 11.78 -7.95
N PHE A 223 -2.62 11.82 -8.91
CA PHE A 223 -2.76 11.10 -10.19
C PHE A 223 -3.00 9.61 -9.96
N HIS A 224 -3.93 9.06 -10.70
CA HIS A 224 -4.18 7.62 -10.69
C HIS A 224 -2.89 6.84 -11.00
N SER A 225 -2.59 5.82 -10.22
CA SER A 225 -1.38 4.98 -10.23
C SER A 225 -0.14 5.54 -9.51
N LEU A 226 -0.13 6.83 -9.10
CA LEU A 226 0.94 7.39 -8.26
C LEU A 226 0.56 7.45 -6.78
N ASP A 227 -0.67 7.14 -6.45
CA ASP A 227 -1.24 7.16 -5.11
C ASP A 227 -0.44 6.30 -4.11
N ASN A 228 0.02 5.13 -4.51
CA ASN A 228 0.83 4.26 -3.66
C ASN A 228 2.15 4.90 -3.20
N LEU A 229 2.76 5.76 -4.00
CA LEU A 229 3.96 6.50 -3.62
C LEU A 229 3.59 7.69 -2.74
N THR A 230 2.67 8.52 -3.21
CA THR A 230 2.34 9.80 -2.57
C THR A 230 1.70 9.61 -1.20
N LEU A 231 0.81 8.61 -1.05
CA LEU A 231 0.19 8.28 0.23
C LEU A 231 1.20 7.82 1.26
N GLN A 232 2.12 6.91 0.89
CA GLN A 232 3.15 6.43 1.80
C GLN A 232 4.00 7.58 2.33
N VAL A 233 4.52 8.42 1.43
CA VAL A 233 5.39 9.54 1.80
C VAL A 233 4.64 10.58 2.61
N ALA A 234 3.44 10.99 2.18
CA ALA A 234 2.65 12.00 2.86
C ALA A 234 2.21 11.57 4.27
N ALA A 235 1.71 10.34 4.41
CA ALA A 235 1.30 9.81 5.71
C ALA A 235 2.47 9.73 6.69
N THR A 236 3.62 9.26 6.22
CA THR A 236 4.82 9.13 7.05
C THR A 236 5.41 10.49 7.42
N ALA A 237 5.46 11.43 6.45
CA ALA A 237 5.91 12.80 6.70
C ALA A 237 5.01 13.50 7.74
N THR A 238 3.69 13.34 7.61
CA THR A 238 2.71 13.89 8.56
C THR A 238 2.94 13.30 9.96
N ALA A 239 3.12 11.97 10.04
CA ALA A 239 3.42 11.32 11.32
C ALA A 239 4.68 11.91 11.96
N MET A 240 5.78 12.02 11.22
CA MET A 240 7.02 12.61 11.73
C MET A 240 6.83 14.05 12.19
N PHE A 241 6.14 14.87 11.40
CA PHE A 241 5.92 16.27 11.73
C PHE A 241 5.08 16.44 13.00
N ILE A 242 3.95 15.75 13.10
CA ILE A 242 3.05 15.84 14.25
C ILE A 242 3.71 15.31 15.53
N LEU A 243 4.41 14.16 15.45
CA LEU A 243 5.08 13.57 16.60
C LEU A 243 6.29 14.39 17.10
N ARG A 244 6.82 15.31 16.30
CA ARG A 244 7.84 16.29 16.76
C ARG A 244 7.25 17.52 17.42
N LEU A 245 5.97 17.81 17.19
CA LEU A 245 5.28 18.95 17.79
C LEU A 245 4.62 18.60 19.13
N LEU A 246 4.33 17.34 19.38
CA LEU A 246 3.72 16.81 20.62
C LEU A 246 4.76 16.33 21.62
#